data_3b1237e6e867146de99932250bce3dea
#
_entry.id   3b1237e6e867146de99932250bce3dea
#
_cell.length_a   1.000
_cell.length_b   1.000
_cell.length_c   1.000
_cell.angle_alpha   90.00
_cell.angle_beta   90.00
_cell.angle_gamma   90.00
#
_symmetry.space_group_name_H-M   'P 1'
#
loop_
_entity.id
_entity.type
_entity.pdbx_description
1 polymer ?
#
loop_
_entity_poly.entity_id
_entity_poly.type
_entity_poly.pdbx_seq_one_letter_code
_entity_poly.pdbx_strand_id
1 'polypeptide(L)'
;MGFSNDDNQSQVTSPSREAKKAQKETSALTDDLPSNIPSPDLVDALVNSEMCKLSLGEREQVTEDIHGVAEEIKETPEIVSQAQSDLDAELQKLKGKEAYDLALKMNPEYVNNKSFRLRFLRSTLFDAKAAADKMSRHFRMKLDLFGKDKLTKDITQDD
;
A
#
# COMPACT_ATOMS: atom_id res chain seq x y z
N MET A 1 59.26 -29.69 -10.53
CA MET A 1 58.26 -30.60 -9.93
C MET A 1 58.19 -30.20 -8.48
N GLY A 2 57.21 -29.42 -8.10
CA GLY A 2 57.01 -28.96 -6.73
C GLY A 2 55.59 -28.48 -6.61
N PHE A 3 54.74 -29.26 -5.99
CA PHE A 3 53.37 -28.89 -5.63
C PHE A 3 53.43 -28.15 -4.30
N SER A 4 53.05 -26.88 -4.29
CA SER A 4 52.77 -26.12 -3.07
C SER A 4 51.28 -26.12 -2.83
N ASN A 5 50.90 -26.68 -1.68
CA ASN A 5 49.56 -26.56 -1.10
C ASN A 5 49.51 -25.21 -0.39
N ASP A 6 48.55 -24.37 -0.78
CA ASP A 6 48.16 -23.19 -0.03
C ASP A 6 46.90 -23.51 0.79
N ASP A 7 47.12 -23.64 2.09
CA ASP A 7 46.06 -23.78 3.09
C ASP A 7 45.29 -22.45 3.24
N ASN A 8 44.08 -22.41 2.78
CA ASN A 8 43.16 -21.29 2.97
C ASN A 8 42.45 -21.43 4.34
N GLN A 9 43.03 -20.83 5.37
CA GLN A 9 42.40 -20.70 6.68
C GLN A 9 41.28 -19.68 6.61
N SER A 10 40.06 -20.19 6.70
CA SER A 10 38.83 -19.36 6.88
C SER A 10 38.86 -18.69 8.26
N GLN A 11 39.12 -17.40 8.26
CA GLN A 11 38.97 -16.56 9.46
C GLN A 11 37.49 -16.37 9.77
N VAL A 12 37.05 -16.95 10.89
CA VAL A 12 35.77 -16.69 11.51
C VAL A 12 35.84 -15.28 12.15
N THR A 13 35.29 -14.29 11.51
CA THR A 13 35.19 -12.94 12.08
C THR A 13 34.07 -12.89 13.11
N SER A 14 34.46 -12.59 14.34
CA SER A 14 33.54 -12.33 15.46
C SER A 14 32.62 -11.13 15.12
N PRO A 15 31.34 -11.11 15.57
CA PRO A 15 30.40 -10.03 15.26
C PRO A 15 30.88 -8.71 15.87
N SER A 16 30.80 -7.68 15.06
CA SER A 16 31.29 -6.33 15.33
C SER A 16 30.65 -5.72 16.58
N ARG A 17 31.41 -4.86 17.27
CA ARG A 17 30.99 -4.17 18.51
C ARG A 17 29.73 -3.35 18.38
N GLU A 18 29.37 -2.97 17.18
CA GLU A 18 28.13 -2.21 16.83
C GLU A 18 26.85 -3.04 16.92
N ALA A 19 26.90 -4.33 16.57
CA ALA A 19 25.75 -5.23 16.71
C ALA A 19 25.33 -5.45 18.18
N LYS A 20 26.31 -5.43 19.10
CA LYS A 20 26.03 -5.53 20.55
C LYS A 20 25.46 -4.24 21.13
N LYS A 21 25.76 -3.08 20.53
CA LYS A 21 25.18 -1.79 20.96
C LYS A 21 23.74 -1.64 20.54
N ALA A 22 23.40 -2.07 19.30
CA ALA A 22 22.03 -2.06 18.80
C ALA A 22 21.10 -2.98 19.59
N GLN A 23 21.56 -4.17 20.00
CA GLN A 23 20.77 -5.07 20.84
C GLN A 23 20.57 -4.56 22.27
N LYS A 24 21.46 -3.71 22.78
CA LYS A 24 21.32 -3.12 24.12
C LYS A 24 20.37 -1.93 24.13
N GLU A 25 20.26 -1.20 23.02
CA GLU A 25 19.33 -0.06 22.89
C GLU A 25 17.90 -0.49 22.66
N THR A 26 17.65 -1.63 21.99
CA THR A 26 16.30 -2.18 21.85
C THR A 26 15.76 -2.79 23.14
N SER A 27 16.63 -3.26 24.05
CA SER A 27 16.22 -3.79 25.35
C SER A 27 15.78 -2.69 26.34
N ALA A 28 16.23 -1.44 26.15
CA ALA A 28 15.89 -0.34 27.06
C ALA A 28 14.55 0.34 26.74
N LEU A 29 13.97 0.08 25.55
CA LEU A 29 12.68 0.64 25.13
C LEU A 29 11.47 -0.20 25.57
N THR A 30 11.69 -1.39 26.12
CA THR A 30 10.62 -2.30 26.55
C THR A 30 10.26 -2.21 28.04
N ASP A 31 11.05 -1.49 28.84
CA ASP A 31 10.83 -1.43 30.29
C ASP A 31 9.73 -0.43 30.73
N ASP A 32 9.23 0.44 29.86
CA ASP A 32 8.17 1.43 30.15
C ASP A 32 6.80 1.07 29.57
N LEU A 33 6.62 -0.13 29.02
CA LEU A 33 5.29 -0.60 28.60
C LEU A 33 4.49 -1.01 29.85
N PRO A 34 3.24 -0.53 29.98
CA PRO A 34 2.41 -0.88 31.12
C PRO A 34 2.30 -2.40 31.22
N SER A 35 2.58 -2.93 32.41
CA SER A 35 2.61 -4.35 32.74
C SER A 35 1.26 -5.11 32.53
N ASN A 36 0.31 -4.49 31.86
CA ASN A 36 -1.03 -5.02 31.59
C ASN A 36 -1.27 -5.34 30.10
N ILE A 37 -0.22 -5.47 29.28
CA ILE A 37 -0.37 -5.97 27.92
C ILE A 37 -0.40 -7.50 27.99
N PRO A 38 -1.50 -8.16 27.57
CA PRO A 38 -1.57 -9.61 27.55
C PRO A 38 -0.47 -10.20 26.66
N SER A 39 0.06 -11.37 27.02
CA SER A 39 1.00 -12.05 26.13
C SER A 39 0.38 -12.32 24.76
N PRO A 40 1.17 -12.34 23.67
CA PRO A 40 0.65 -12.63 22.33
C PRO A 40 -0.21 -13.90 22.28
N ASP A 41 0.21 -14.97 22.95
CA ASP A 41 -0.52 -16.24 23.02
C ASP A 41 -1.90 -16.09 23.69
N LEU A 42 -2.00 -15.22 24.69
CA LEU A 42 -3.27 -14.94 25.37
C LEU A 42 -4.19 -14.10 24.47
N VAL A 43 -3.64 -13.15 23.73
CA VAL A 43 -4.41 -12.35 22.74
C VAL A 43 -4.97 -13.27 21.66
N ASP A 44 -4.15 -14.15 21.09
CA ASP A 44 -4.57 -15.09 20.07
C ASP A 44 -5.65 -16.06 20.57
N ALA A 45 -5.50 -16.54 21.80
CA ALA A 45 -6.51 -17.40 22.43
C ALA A 45 -7.86 -16.67 22.63
N LEU A 46 -7.81 -15.39 23.04
CA LEU A 46 -9.02 -14.57 23.19
C LEU A 46 -9.67 -14.26 21.85
N VAL A 47 -8.89 -13.87 20.84
CA VAL A 47 -9.41 -13.62 19.48
C VAL A 47 -10.07 -14.88 18.92
N ASN A 48 -9.40 -16.02 19.01
CA ASN A 48 -9.96 -17.30 18.57
C ASN A 48 -11.26 -17.66 19.31
N SER A 49 -11.30 -17.41 20.61
CA SER A 49 -12.51 -17.65 21.42
C SER A 49 -13.68 -16.76 20.98
N GLU A 50 -13.42 -15.46 20.73
CA GLU A 50 -14.46 -14.53 20.27
C GLU A 50 -14.89 -14.87 18.83
N MET A 51 -13.95 -15.18 17.94
CA MET A 51 -14.26 -15.60 16.57
C MET A 51 -15.13 -16.86 16.51
N CYS A 52 -14.94 -17.80 17.47
CA CYS A 52 -15.76 -19.00 17.54
C CYS A 52 -17.22 -18.73 17.94
N LYS A 53 -17.52 -17.60 18.58
CA LYS A 53 -18.88 -17.19 18.96
C LYS A 53 -19.66 -16.58 17.81
N LEU A 54 -18.97 -16.09 16.78
CA LEU A 54 -19.58 -15.46 15.62
C LEU A 54 -20.18 -16.50 14.66
N SER A 55 -21.29 -16.14 14.03
CA SER A 55 -21.83 -16.88 12.88
C SER A 55 -20.87 -16.82 11.69
N LEU A 56 -21.08 -17.67 10.68
CA LEU A 56 -20.27 -17.64 9.46
C LEU A 56 -20.29 -16.29 8.77
N GLY A 57 -21.46 -15.65 8.64
CA GLY A 57 -21.57 -14.33 8.00
C GLY A 57 -20.86 -13.22 8.78
N GLU A 58 -20.93 -13.25 10.13
CA GLU A 58 -20.20 -12.28 10.95
C GLU A 58 -18.68 -12.48 10.87
N ARG A 59 -18.19 -13.73 10.74
CA ARG A 59 -16.76 -14.02 10.50
C ARG A 59 -16.30 -13.52 9.14
N GLU A 60 -17.12 -13.69 8.10
CA GLU A 60 -16.85 -13.15 6.77
C GLU A 60 -16.75 -11.62 6.84
N GLN A 61 -17.67 -10.94 7.51
CA GLN A 61 -17.65 -9.50 7.67
C GLN A 61 -16.41 -9.00 8.43
N VAL A 62 -16.00 -9.67 9.51
CA VAL A 62 -14.75 -9.36 10.22
C VAL A 62 -13.55 -9.54 9.31
N THR A 63 -13.54 -10.60 8.49
CA THR A 63 -12.46 -10.83 7.51
C THR A 63 -12.43 -9.74 6.45
N GLU A 64 -13.58 -9.29 5.96
CA GLU A 64 -13.73 -8.17 5.03
C GLU A 64 -13.20 -6.86 5.63
N ASP A 65 -13.56 -6.56 6.87
CA ASP A 65 -13.11 -5.36 7.59
C ASP A 65 -11.59 -5.35 7.79
N ILE A 66 -11.00 -6.51 8.09
CA ILE A 66 -9.54 -6.64 8.30
C ILE A 66 -8.77 -6.58 6.98
N HIS A 67 -9.25 -7.26 5.94
CA HIS A 67 -8.53 -7.40 4.67
C HIS A 67 -9.00 -6.42 3.59
N GLY A 68 -10.10 -5.72 3.83
CA GLY A 68 -10.55 -4.59 3.01
C GLY A 68 -11.17 -4.94 1.66
N VAL A 69 -11.40 -6.22 1.35
CA VAL A 69 -12.02 -6.64 0.07
C VAL A 69 -12.97 -7.81 0.32
N ALA A 70 -14.26 -7.57 0.16
CA ALA A 70 -15.31 -8.58 0.23
C ALA A 70 -15.43 -9.43 -1.03
N GLU A 71 -15.28 -8.81 -2.19
CA GLU A 71 -15.49 -9.47 -3.48
C GLU A 71 -14.37 -9.15 -4.46
N GLU A 72 -13.68 -10.18 -4.95
CA GLU A 72 -12.80 -10.05 -6.11
C GLU A 72 -13.64 -10.00 -7.40
N ILE A 73 -13.67 -8.82 -8.03
CA ILE A 73 -14.21 -8.71 -9.38
C ILE A 73 -13.22 -9.38 -10.33
N LYS A 74 -13.64 -10.42 -11.03
CA LYS A 74 -12.84 -11.06 -12.07
C LYS A 74 -12.56 -10.06 -13.19
N GLU A 75 -11.32 -9.59 -13.27
CA GLU A 75 -10.90 -8.67 -14.31
C GLU A 75 -10.83 -9.38 -15.66
N THR A 76 -11.79 -9.09 -16.53
CA THR A 76 -11.70 -9.46 -17.95
C THR A 76 -11.31 -8.23 -18.77
N PRO A 77 -10.66 -8.40 -19.94
CA PRO A 77 -10.30 -7.28 -20.80
C PRO A 77 -11.50 -6.39 -21.17
N GLU A 78 -12.68 -6.98 -21.30
CA GLU A 78 -13.93 -6.29 -21.59
C GLU A 78 -14.35 -5.39 -20.44
N ILE A 79 -14.36 -5.91 -19.21
CA ILE A 79 -14.72 -5.14 -18.01
C ILE A 79 -13.74 -3.97 -17.82
N VAL A 80 -12.44 -4.22 -17.97
CA VAL A 80 -11.43 -3.16 -17.87
C VAL A 80 -11.61 -2.09 -18.95
N SER A 81 -11.89 -2.48 -20.19
CA SER A 81 -12.10 -1.54 -21.28
C SER A 81 -13.35 -0.70 -21.08
N GLN A 82 -14.45 -1.34 -20.68
CA GLN A 82 -15.70 -0.65 -20.40
C GLN A 82 -15.54 0.33 -19.24
N ALA A 83 -14.96 -0.12 -18.12
CA ALA A 83 -14.75 0.73 -16.96
C ALA A 83 -13.84 1.94 -17.22
N GLN A 84 -12.84 1.79 -18.10
CA GLN A 84 -12.03 2.94 -18.52
C GLN A 84 -12.82 3.95 -19.35
N SER A 85 -13.70 3.48 -20.25
CA SER A 85 -14.60 4.34 -21.02
C SER A 85 -15.60 5.07 -20.12
N ASP A 86 -16.16 4.35 -19.15
CA ASP A 86 -17.10 4.92 -18.17
C ASP A 86 -16.41 5.95 -17.27
N LEU A 87 -15.15 5.68 -16.87
CA LEU A 87 -14.33 6.63 -16.12
C LEU A 87 -14.11 7.92 -16.90
N ASP A 88 -13.84 7.84 -18.21
CA ASP A 88 -13.70 9.03 -19.06
C ASP A 88 -14.99 9.85 -19.10
N ALA A 89 -16.14 9.20 -19.22
CA ALA A 89 -17.44 9.85 -19.21
C ALA A 89 -17.75 10.54 -17.88
N GLU A 90 -17.41 9.89 -16.76
CA GLU A 90 -17.62 10.47 -15.42
C GLU A 90 -16.62 11.62 -15.13
N LEU A 91 -15.36 11.52 -15.55
CA LEU A 91 -14.39 12.60 -15.45
C LEU A 91 -14.82 13.83 -16.27
N GLN A 92 -15.51 13.67 -17.39
CA GLN A 92 -16.03 14.82 -18.14
C GLN A 92 -17.18 15.54 -17.41
N LYS A 93 -18.03 14.81 -16.73
CA LYS A 93 -19.18 15.35 -15.95
C LYS A 93 -18.74 16.01 -14.65
N LEU A 94 -17.60 15.61 -14.10
CA LEU A 94 -17.13 16.02 -12.79
C LEU A 94 -16.79 17.52 -12.78
N LYS A 95 -17.33 18.23 -11.80
CA LYS A 95 -17.05 19.66 -11.53
C LYS A 95 -16.01 19.79 -10.41
N GLY A 96 -15.25 20.91 -10.41
CA GLY A 96 -14.27 21.16 -9.36
C GLY A 96 -13.01 20.29 -9.46
N LYS A 97 -12.59 19.96 -10.68
CA LYS A 97 -11.42 19.12 -10.96
C LYS A 97 -10.22 19.91 -11.51
N GLU A 98 -10.03 21.14 -11.04
CA GLU A 98 -9.03 22.05 -11.56
C GLU A 98 -7.61 21.46 -11.52
N ALA A 99 -7.28 20.74 -10.45
CA ALA A 99 -5.97 20.06 -10.31
C ALA A 99 -5.79 18.92 -11.31
N TYR A 100 -6.86 18.16 -11.59
CA TYR A 100 -6.87 17.14 -12.64
C TYR A 100 -6.70 17.78 -14.03
N ASP A 101 -7.46 18.83 -14.32
CA ASP A 101 -7.40 19.54 -15.60
C ASP A 101 -6.01 20.17 -15.82
N LEU A 102 -5.39 20.67 -14.75
CA LEU A 102 -4.02 21.16 -14.78
C LEU A 102 -3.04 20.03 -15.10
N ALA A 103 -3.15 18.90 -14.41
CA ALA A 103 -2.31 17.73 -14.66
C ALA A 103 -2.47 17.21 -16.11
N LEU A 104 -3.71 17.19 -16.62
CA LEU A 104 -4.00 16.76 -17.98
C LEU A 104 -3.37 17.70 -19.02
N LYS A 105 -3.34 19.02 -18.76
CA LYS A 105 -2.67 20.00 -19.61
C LYS A 105 -1.15 19.87 -19.58
N MET A 106 -0.58 19.52 -18.42
CA MET A 106 0.88 19.41 -18.25
C MET A 106 1.43 18.12 -18.87
N ASN A 107 0.78 17.01 -18.62
CA ASN A 107 1.20 15.69 -19.11
C ASN A 107 0.00 14.77 -19.34
N PRO A 108 -0.62 14.84 -20.54
CA PRO A 108 -1.77 13.99 -20.86
C PRO A 108 -1.43 12.50 -20.87
N GLU A 109 -0.20 12.10 -21.22
CA GLU A 109 0.21 10.70 -21.25
C GLU A 109 0.23 10.09 -19.84
N TYR A 110 0.70 10.83 -18.84
CA TYR A 110 0.70 10.41 -17.44
C TYR A 110 -0.72 10.21 -16.93
N VAL A 111 -1.58 11.20 -17.15
CA VAL A 111 -2.97 11.18 -16.66
C VAL A 111 -3.82 10.12 -17.36
N ASN A 112 -3.61 9.91 -18.67
CA ASN A 112 -4.34 8.94 -19.47
C ASN A 112 -3.71 7.53 -19.46
N ASN A 113 -2.65 7.32 -18.69
CA ASN A 113 -2.01 6.01 -18.59
C ASN A 113 -3.01 4.99 -18.05
N LYS A 114 -3.24 3.91 -18.83
CA LYS A 114 -4.21 2.87 -18.50
C LYS A 114 -3.93 2.20 -17.16
N SER A 115 -2.65 1.91 -16.87
CA SER A 115 -2.25 1.28 -15.60
C SER A 115 -2.45 2.22 -14.42
N PHE A 116 -2.19 3.52 -14.59
CA PHE A 116 -2.44 4.53 -13.57
C PHE A 116 -3.95 4.63 -13.24
N ARG A 117 -4.80 4.74 -14.26
CA ARG A 117 -6.26 4.80 -14.10
C ARG A 117 -6.85 3.53 -13.50
N LEU A 118 -6.31 2.38 -13.88
CA LEU A 118 -6.76 1.08 -13.38
C LEU A 118 -6.57 0.95 -11.86
N ARG A 119 -5.57 1.62 -11.26
CA ARG A 119 -5.40 1.65 -9.80
C ARG A 119 -6.62 2.25 -9.09
N PHE A 120 -7.20 3.31 -9.65
CA PHE A 120 -8.40 3.94 -9.09
C PHE A 120 -9.64 3.06 -9.30
N LEU A 121 -9.81 2.48 -10.47
CA LEU A 121 -10.91 1.57 -10.77
C LEU A 121 -10.89 0.35 -9.84
N ARG A 122 -9.74 -0.30 -9.67
CA ARG A 122 -9.58 -1.43 -8.73
C ARG A 122 -9.91 -1.03 -7.30
N SER A 123 -9.47 0.14 -6.87
CA SER A 123 -9.70 0.63 -5.49
C SER A 123 -11.13 1.02 -5.20
N THR A 124 -12.01 1.01 -6.19
CA THR A 124 -13.44 1.33 -6.10
C THR A 124 -14.32 0.22 -6.67
N LEU A 125 -13.77 -1.00 -6.80
CA LEU A 125 -14.48 -2.15 -7.35
C LEU A 125 -15.11 -1.85 -8.73
N PHE A 126 -14.38 -1.13 -9.58
CA PHE A 126 -14.80 -0.70 -10.92
C PHE A 126 -16.01 0.27 -10.96
N ASP A 127 -16.35 0.91 -9.85
CA ASP A 127 -17.27 2.05 -9.85
C ASP A 127 -16.57 3.27 -10.46
N ALA A 128 -16.95 3.58 -11.71
CA ALA A 128 -16.36 4.66 -12.49
C ALA A 128 -16.56 6.05 -11.86
N LYS A 129 -17.72 6.29 -11.21
CA LYS A 129 -18.02 7.55 -10.56
C LYS A 129 -17.14 7.75 -9.31
N ALA A 130 -17.08 6.74 -8.44
CA ALA A 130 -16.21 6.77 -7.26
C ALA A 130 -14.73 6.86 -7.65
N ALA A 131 -14.31 6.20 -8.74
CA ALA A 131 -12.96 6.29 -9.28
C ALA A 131 -12.63 7.70 -9.79
N ALA A 132 -13.55 8.36 -10.48
CA ALA A 132 -13.38 9.74 -10.95
C ALA A 132 -13.23 10.73 -9.80
N ASP A 133 -14.07 10.62 -8.77
CA ASP A 133 -13.97 11.43 -7.56
C ASP A 133 -12.62 11.20 -6.85
N LYS A 134 -12.21 9.95 -6.68
CA LYS A 134 -10.95 9.57 -6.04
C LYS A 134 -9.74 10.09 -6.82
N MET A 135 -9.78 9.99 -8.14
CA MET A 135 -8.73 10.49 -9.04
C MET A 135 -8.62 12.02 -8.97
N SER A 136 -9.73 12.74 -8.95
CA SER A 136 -9.75 14.21 -8.79
C SER A 136 -9.16 14.65 -7.44
N ARG A 137 -9.54 13.96 -6.34
CA ARG A 137 -8.97 14.21 -5.00
C ARG A 137 -7.48 13.92 -4.94
N HIS A 138 -7.02 12.86 -5.62
CA HIS A 138 -5.61 12.51 -5.69
C HIS A 138 -4.78 13.66 -6.29
N PHE A 139 -5.19 14.21 -7.44
CA PHE A 139 -4.49 15.32 -8.06
C PHE A 139 -4.56 16.60 -7.22
N ARG A 140 -5.70 16.87 -6.57
CA ARG A 140 -5.82 18.00 -5.65
C ARG A 140 -4.85 17.87 -4.47
N MET A 141 -4.85 16.72 -3.80
CA MET A 141 -3.95 16.47 -2.67
C MET A 141 -2.48 16.54 -3.10
N LYS A 142 -2.16 16.01 -4.29
CA LYS A 142 -0.81 16.06 -4.84
C LYS A 142 -0.36 17.48 -5.16
N LEU A 143 -1.27 18.31 -5.67
CA LEU A 143 -1.00 19.73 -5.92
C LEU A 143 -0.79 20.50 -4.62
N ASP A 144 -1.61 20.23 -3.60
CA ASP A 144 -1.56 20.91 -2.30
C ASP A 144 -0.30 20.55 -1.50
N LEU A 145 0.16 19.29 -1.56
CA LEU A 145 1.32 18.81 -0.81
C LEU A 145 2.65 19.04 -1.52
N PHE A 146 2.71 18.82 -2.82
CA PHE A 146 3.98 18.76 -3.58
C PHE A 146 4.09 19.85 -4.66
N GLY A 147 3.04 20.66 -4.83
CA GLY A 147 3.03 21.71 -5.83
C GLY A 147 2.92 21.22 -7.27
N LYS A 148 3.05 22.17 -8.22
CA LYS A 148 2.88 21.89 -9.65
C LYS A 148 3.97 21.01 -10.23
N ASP A 149 5.20 21.15 -9.76
CA ASP A 149 6.37 20.48 -10.35
C ASP A 149 6.33 18.95 -10.19
N LYS A 150 5.66 18.47 -9.15
CA LYS A 150 5.48 17.05 -8.86
C LYS A 150 4.12 16.50 -9.28
N LEU A 151 3.21 17.34 -9.77
CA LEU A 151 1.83 16.98 -10.06
C LEU A 151 1.69 15.79 -11.02
N THR A 152 2.56 15.72 -12.03
CA THR A 152 2.56 14.68 -13.07
C THR A 152 3.79 13.78 -13.03
N LYS A 153 4.43 13.64 -11.87
CA LYS A 153 5.57 12.74 -11.65
C LYS A 153 5.21 11.75 -10.56
N ASP A 154 5.83 10.58 -10.59
CA ASP A 154 5.73 9.68 -9.45
C ASP A 154 6.50 10.29 -8.26
N ILE A 155 5.91 10.17 -7.08
CA ILE A 155 6.53 10.63 -5.83
C ILE A 155 7.47 9.53 -5.36
N THR A 156 8.71 9.90 -5.08
CA THR A 156 9.75 9.02 -4.56
C THR A 156 10.02 9.33 -3.09
N GLN A 157 10.77 8.48 -2.42
CA GLN A 157 11.08 8.63 -1.00
C GLN A 157 11.98 9.87 -0.74
N ASP A 158 12.62 10.42 -1.78
CA ASP A 158 13.52 11.58 -1.71
C ASP A 158 12.79 12.91 -2.00
N ASP A 159 11.48 12.88 -2.22
CA ASP A 159 10.61 14.02 -2.46
C ASP A 159 9.98 14.51 -1.15
#